data_6817bf5fdff4d2f8cf902521e912bcb8
#
_entry.id   6817bf5fdff4d2f8cf902521e912bcb8
#
_cell.length_a   1.000
_cell.length_b   1.000
_cell.length_c   1.000
_cell.angle_alpha   90.00
_cell.angle_beta   90.00
_cell.angle_gamma   90.00
#
_symmetry.space_group_name_H-M   'P 1'
#
loop_
_entity.id
_entity.type
_entity.pdbx_description
1 polymer ?
#
loop_
_entity_poly.entity_id
_entity_poly.type
_entity_poly.pdbx_seq_one_letter_code
_entity_poly.pdbx_strand_id
1 'polypeptide(L)'
;MLFRSFSAGAFLVVDVAVKPEAPPAAFVAAIYGGETRGQPAPPDAPPLFTTIAHDDRLLFHMVEGLYLDWSAADRSAELHIFARGAHGFGMVRQGLPSDRWIELLGDWLVDRGFG
;
A
#
# COMPACT_ATOMS: atom_id res chain seq x y z
N MET A 1 -0.04 -16.22 -3.31
CA MET A 1 1.02 -15.30 -3.75
C MET A 1 1.01 -14.05 -2.89
N LEU A 2 2.17 -13.56 -2.53
CA LEU A 2 2.33 -12.39 -1.68
C LEU A 2 2.95 -11.26 -2.50
N PHE A 3 2.35 -10.05 -2.44
CA PHE A 3 2.89 -8.87 -3.11
C PHE A 3 3.29 -7.82 -2.10
N ARG A 4 4.57 -7.49 -2.07
CA ARG A 4 5.12 -6.40 -1.29
C ARG A 4 6.16 -5.68 -2.14
N SER A 5 6.07 -4.36 -2.22
CA SER A 5 7.01 -3.60 -3.01
C SER A 5 7.03 -2.12 -2.62
N PHE A 6 8.06 -1.41 -3.05
CA PHE A 6 8.36 -0.02 -2.72
C PHE A 6 8.32 0.83 -3.98
N SER A 7 7.81 2.06 -3.88
CA SER A 7 7.86 3.09 -4.92
C SER A 7 7.42 2.56 -6.30
N ALA A 8 8.30 2.55 -7.31
CA ALA A 8 7.98 2.07 -8.67
C ALA A 8 7.48 0.63 -8.67
N GLY A 9 8.05 -0.23 -7.81
CA GLY A 9 7.57 -1.60 -7.64
C GLY A 9 6.15 -1.65 -7.06
N ALA A 10 5.80 -0.70 -6.18
CA ALA A 10 4.44 -0.62 -5.65
C ALA A 10 3.41 -0.35 -6.74
N PHE A 11 3.73 0.49 -7.73
CA PHE A 11 2.86 0.68 -8.89
C PHE A 11 2.62 -0.62 -9.64
N LEU A 12 3.69 -1.40 -9.84
CA LEU A 12 3.60 -2.67 -10.55
C LEU A 12 2.72 -3.68 -9.81
N VAL A 13 2.89 -3.83 -8.49
CA VAL A 13 2.08 -4.81 -7.74
C VAL A 13 0.60 -4.43 -7.71
N VAL A 14 0.29 -3.14 -7.67
CA VAL A 14 -1.10 -2.67 -7.76
C VAL A 14 -1.65 -2.91 -9.15
N ASP A 15 -0.88 -2.58 -10.20
CA ASP A 15 -1.30 -2.84 -11.59
C ASP A 15 -1.66 -4.31 -11.80
N VAL A 16 -0.87 -5.22 -11.23
CA VAL A 16 -1.16 -6.66 -11.30
C VAL A 16 -2.42 -6.99 -10.51
N ALA A 17 -2.54 -6.46 -9.29
CA ALA A 17 -3.63 -6.81 -8.38
C ALA A 17 -5.02 -6.37 -8.89
N VAL A 18 -5.10 -5.30 -9.70
CA VAL A 18 -6.39 -4.81 -10.22
C VAL A 18 -6.82 -5.46 -11.54
N LYS A 19 -5.96 -6.27 -12.16
CA LYS A 19 -6.32 -6.92 -13.42
C LYS A 19 -7.28 -8.09 -13.18
N PRO A 20 -8.34 -8.23 -14.01
CA PRO A 20 -9.30 -9.33 -13.83
C PRO A 20 -8.68 -10.72 -13.89
N GLU A 21 -7.63 -10.89 -14.68
CA GLU A 21 -6.94 -12.17 -14.89
C GLU A 21 -5.76 -12.38 -13.92
N ALA A 22 -5.59 -11.50 -12.93
CA ALA A 22 -4.47 -11.61 -11.99
C ALA A 22 -4.54 -12.91 -11.19
N PRO A 23 -3.39 -13.55 -10.91
CA PRO A 23 -3.39 -14.71 -10.02
C PRO A 23 -3.84 -14.27 -8.61
N PRO A 24 -4.50 -15.16 -7.85
CA PRO A 24 -4.88 -14.84 -6.49
C PRO A 24 -3.67 -14.47 -5.63
N ALA A 25 -3.79 -13.38 -4.88
CA ALA A 25 -2.77 -12.94 -3.94
C ALA A 25 -3.35 -12.99 -2.52
N ALA A 26 -2.52 -13.38 -1.54
CA ALA A 26 -2.92 -13.39 -0.14
C ALA A 26 -3.10 -11.96 0.39
N PHE A 27 -2.21 -11.05 -0.01
CA PHE A 27 -2.29 -9.62 0.33
C PHE A 27 -1.46 -8.78 -0.64
N VAL A 28 -1.66 -7.46 -0.59
CA VAL A 28 -0.84 -6.48 -1.29
C VAL A 28 -0.28 -5.50 -0.25
N ALA A 29 1.03 -5.32 -0.22
CA ALA A 29 1.69 -4.28 0.56
C ALA A 29 2.39 -3.32 -0.41
N ALA A 30 1.80 -2.17 -0.59
CA ALA A 30 2.30 -1.12 -1.47
C ALA A 30 2.88 0.01 -0.62
N ILE A 31 4.20 0.14 -0.63
CA ILE A 31 4.93 1.05 0.24
C ILE A 31 5.32 2.31 -0.53
N TYR A 32 4.80 3.45 -0.10
CA TYR A 32 4.93 4.78 -0.69
C TYR A 32 4.82 4.78 -2.23
N GLY A 33 3.78 4.14 -2.75
CA GLY A 33 3.49 4.14 -4.19
C GLY A 33 2.27 3.32 -4.53
N GLY A 34 1.92 3.33 -5.80
CA GLY A 34 0.79 2.57 -6.32
C GLY A 34 -0.45 3.42 -6.57
N GLU A 35 -1.15 3.07 -7.61
CA GLU A 35 -2.44 3.67 -7.96
C GLU A 35 -3.22 2.68 -8.84
N THR A 36 -4.52 2.84 -8.87
CA THR A 36 -5.39 1.97 -9.69
C THR A 36 -5.51 2.45 -11.13
N ARG A 37 -5.06 3.68 -11.42
CA ARG A 37 -5.16 4.31 -12.76
C ARG A 37 -6.60 4.34 -13.28
N GLY A 38 -7.53 4.65 -12.40
CA GLY A 38 -8.94 4.76 -12.75
C GLY A 38 -9.67 3.42 -12.84
N GLN A 39 -9.02 2.31 -12.59
CA GLN A 39 -9.69 1.02 -12.50
C GLN A 39 -10.20 0.78 -11.09
N PRO A 40 -11.45 0.35 -10.91
CA PRO A 40 -11.94 0.02 -9.58
C PRO A 40 -11.21 -1.20 -9.04
N ALA A 41 -11.07 -1.29 -7.72
CA ALA A 41 -10.58 -2.51 -7.10
C ALA A 41 -11.55 -3.65 -7.39
N PRO A 42 -11.05 -4.86 -7.74
CA PRO A 42 -11.93 -6.00 -7.99
C PRO A 42 -12.76 -6.35 -6.75
N PRO A 43 -13.96 -6.95 -6.92
CA PRO A 43 -14.77 -7.37 -5.78
C PRO A 43 -14.08 -8.35 -4.84
N ASP A 44 -13.10 -9.09 -5.34
CA ASP A 44 -12.30 -10.06 -4.59
C ASP A 44 -10.86 -9.58 -4.37
N ALA A 45 -10.61 -8.27 -4.45
CA ALA A 45 -9.26 -7.72 -4.23
C ALA A 45 -8.69 -8.19 -2.89
N PRO A 46 -7.40 -8.56 -2.84
CA PRO A 46 -6.77 -9.00 -1.61
C PRO A 46 -6.66 -7.85 -0.60
N PRO A 47 -6.49 -8.15 0.70
CA PRO A 47 -6.24 -7.11 1.70
C PRO A 47 -5.05 -6.24 1.29
N LEU A 48 -5.18 -4.93 1.51
CA LEU A 48 -4.18 -3.93 1.15
C LEU A 48 -3.59 -3.30 2.41
N PHE A 49 -2.27 -3.24 2.49
CA PHE A 49 -1.54 -2.36 3.40
C PHE A 49 -0.78 -1.34 2.57
N THR A 50 -0.93 -0.06 2.90
CA THR A 50 -0.19 0.98 2.20
C THR A 50 0.22 2.09 3.17
N THR A 51 1.27 2.80 2.84
CA THR A 51 1.79 3.89 3.67
C THR A 51 2.41 4.96 2.79
N ILE A 52 2.33 6.19 3.24
CA ILE A 52 2.86 7.35 2.53
C ILE A 52 3.22 8.45 3.54
N ALA A 53 4.19 9.27 3.21
CA ALA A 53 4.44 10.50 3.94
C ALA A 53 3.61 11.63 3.35
N HIS A 54 2.99 12.44 4.21
CA HIS A 54 2.17 13.57 3.76
C HIS A 54 2.98 14.57 2.93
N ASP A 55 4.29 14.70 3.19
CA ASP A 55 5.18 15.58 2.45
C ASP A 55 5.80 14.94 1.20
N ASP A 56 5.39 13.75 0.82
CA ASP A 56 5.67 13.18 -0.50
C ASP A 56 4.72 13.80 -1.51
N ARG A 57 5.09 14.95 -2.05
CA ARG A 57 4.22 15.76 -2.89
C ARG A 57 3.88 15.13 -4.23
N LEU A 58 4.70 14.20 -4.70
CA LEU A 58 4.46 13.53 -5.97
C LEU A 58 3.43 12.42 -5.85
N LEU A 59 3.49 11.62 -4.80
CA LEU A 59 2.75 10.38 -4.73
C LEU A 59 1.66 10.36 -3.66
N PHE A 60 1.55 11.38 -2.81
CA PHE A 60 0.58 11.39 -1.72
C PHE A 60 -0.85 11.13 -2.20
N HIS A 61 -1.30 11.89 -3.20
CA HIS A 61 -2.69 11.77 -3.68
C HIS A 61 -2.95 10.45 -4.41
N MET A 62 -1.93 9.86 -5.03
CA MET A 62 -2.06 8.55 -5.67
C MET A 62 -2.29 7.45 -4.63
N VAL A 63 -1.55 7.47 -3.53
CA VAL A 63 -1.69 6.48 -2.45
C VAL A 63 -3.00 6.70 -1.70
N GLU A 64 -3.39 7.94 -1.45
CA GLU A 64 -4.69 8.25 -0.88
C GLU A 64 -5.83 7.68 -1.75
N GLY A 65 -5.76 7.91 -3.05
CA GLY A 65 -6.74 7.37 -4.00
C GLY A 65 -6.76 5.85 -4.05
N LEU A 66 -5.60 5.21 -3.94
CA LEU A 66 -5.52 3.75 -3.86
C LEU A 66 -6.31 3.20 -2.68
N TYR A 67 -6.14 3.79 -1.51
CA TYR A 67 -6.90 3.40 -0.33
C TYR A 67 -8.40 3.60 -0.55
N LEU A 68 -8.80 4.75 -1.10
CA LEU A 68 -10.20 5.06 -1.35
C LEU A 68 -10.85 4.09 -2.34
N ASP A 69 -10.11 3.65 -3.35
CA ASP A 69 -10.60 2.67 -4.33
C ASP A 69 -10.86 1.30 -3.69
N TRP A 70 -9.97 0.86 -2.80
CA TRP A 70 -10.18 -0.37 -2.03
C TRP A 70 -11.38 -0.24 -1.11
N SER A 71 -11.49 0.88 -0.42
CA SER A 71 -12.61 1.16 0.47
C SER A 71 -13.94 1.19 -0.29
N ALA A 72 -13.98 1.81 -1.46
CA ALA A 72 -15.17 1.87 -2.30
C ALA A 72 -15.64 0.49 -2.77
N ALA A 73 -14.73 -0.46 -2.91
CA ALA A 73 -15.04 -1.85 -3.27
C ALA A 73 -15.38 -2.70 -2.03
N ASP A 74 -15.44 -2.10 -0.85
CA ASP A 74 -15.68 -2.78 0.42
C ASP A 74 -14.62 -3.86 0.71
N ARG A 75 -13.38 -3.60 0.30
CA ARG A 75 -12.26 -4.50 0.54
C ARG A 75 -11.39 -3.98 1.69
N SER A 76 -10.81 -4.92 2.44
CA SER A 76 -9.95 -4.58 3.58
C SER A 76 -8.73 -3.78 3.13
N ALA A 77 -8.52 -2.64 3.77
CA ALA A 77 -7.37 -1.79 3.49
C ALA A 77 -6.93 -1.06 4.75
N GLU A 78 -5.62 -0.94 4.93
CA GLU A 78 -5.03 -0.16 6.00
C GLU A 78 -4.03 0.84 5.41
N LEU A 79 -4.19 2.12 5.77
CA LEU A 79 -3.34 3.21 5.30
C LEU A 79 -2.74 3.94 6.50
N HIS A 80 -1.42 4.14 6.49
CA HIS A 80 -0.73 4.99 7.45
C HIS A 80 -0.12 6.19 6.75
N ILE A 81 -0.47 7.39 7.20
CA ILE A 81 0.06 8.64 6.70
C ILE A 81 0.94 9.26 7.79
N PHE A 82 2.21 9.42 7.50
CA PHE A 82 3.15 10.10 8.40
C PHE A 82 3.28 11.56 8.00
N ALA A 83 3.36 12.47 8.97
CA ALA A 83 3.41 13.90 8.69
C ALA A 83 4.60 14.28 7.80
N ARG A 84 5.71 13.59 7.97
CA ARG A 84 6.92 13.83 7.18
C ARG A 84 7.73 12.55 7.01
N GLY A 85 8.63 12.53 6.08
CA GLY A 85 9.46 11.38 5.74
C GLY A 85 9.92 11.46 4.29
N ALA A 86 9.26 12.29 3.49
CA ALA A 86 9.47 12.45 2.06
C ALA A 86 9.31 11.11 1.31
N HIS A 87 9.75 11.06 0.07
CA HIS A 87 9.69 9.82 -0.72
C HIS A 87 10.84 8.89 -0.32
N GLY A 88 10.55 7.60 -0.21
CA GLY A 88 11.58 6.60 0.05
C GLY A 88 11.96 6.44 1.52
N PHE A 89 11.10 6.84 2.45
CA PHE A 89 11.40 6.79 3.89
C PHE A 89 11.66 5.36 4.41
N GLY A 90 11.23 4.33 3.69
CA GLY A 90 11.44 2.93 4.09
C GLY A 90 12.83 2.39 3.80
N MET A 91 13.65 3.12 3.06
CA MET A 91 14.96 2.66 2.63
C MET A 91 16.04 2.87 3.69
N VAL A 92 15.94 3.94 4.48
CA VAL A 92 16.93 4.29 5.50
C VAL A 92 16.19 4.87 6.70
N ARG A 93 16.63 4.53 7.93
CA ARG A 93 16.10 5.14 9.14
C ARG A 93 16.47 6.63 9.18
N GLN A 94 15.47 7.47 9.46
CA GLN A 94 15.61 8.92 9.49
C GLN A 94 15.46 9.52 10.89
N GLY A 95 15.16 8.69 11.89
CA GLY A 95 14.84 9.18 13.23
C GLY A 95 13.45 9.83 13.30
N LEU A 96 12.56 9.51 12.40
CA LEU A 96 11.20 10.04 12.30
C LEU A 96 10.17 8.95 12.63
N PRO A 97 8.93 9.34 12.99
CA PRO A 97 7.85 8.36 13.18
C PRO A 97 7.63 7.42 12.00
N SER A 98 7.93 7.86 10.78
CA SER A 98 7.82 7.03 9.57
C SER A 98 8.73 5.80 9.59
N ASP A 99 9.79 5.79 10.41
CA ASP A 99 10.65 4.60 10.58
C ASP A 99 9.86 3.39 11.11
N ARG A 100 8.70 3.62 11.72
CA ARG A 100 7.87 2.56 12.30
C ARG A 100 7.02 1.83 11.28
N TRP A 101 7.09 2.18 10.02
CA TRP A 101 6.23 1.56 8.99
C TRP A 101 6.37 0.04 8.94
N ILE A 102 7.59 -0.48 9.15
CA ILE A 102 7.82 -1.93 9.09
C ILE A 102 7.18 -2.66 10.27
N GLU A 103 7.18 -2.04 11.46
CA GLU A 103 6.51 -2.60 12.63
C GLU A 103 4.99 -2.62 12.44
N LEU A 104 4.45 -1.55 11.87
CA LEU A 104 3.01 -1.47 11.55
C LEU A 104 2.61 -2.51 10.52
N LEU A 105 3.46 -2.73 9.51
CA LEU A 105 3.22 -3.81 8.54
C LEU A 105 3.24 -5.17 9.24
N GLY A 106 4.21 -5.40 10.13
CA GLY A 106 4.29 -6.64 10.90
C GLY A 106 3.03 -6.88 11.74
N ASP A 107 2.57 -5.86 12.45
CA ASP A 107 1.36 -5.93 13.25
C ASP A 107 0.13 -6.24 12.39
N TRP A 108 0.04 -5.61 11.21
CA TRP A 108 -1.06 -5.87 10.27
C TRP A 108 -1.02 -7.31 9.75
N LEU A 109 0.16 -7.83 9.44
CA LEU A 109 0.31 -9.21 8.97
C LEU A 109 -0.18 -10.21 10.03
N VAL A 110 0.17 -9.99 11.29
CA VAL A 110 -0.29 -10.84 12.40
C VAL A 110 -1.81 -10.74 12.54
N ASP A 111 -2.36 -9.54 12.55
CA ASP A 111 -3.81 -9.31 12.68
C ASP A 111 -4.60 -9.97 11.56
N ARG A 112 -4.06 -9.97 10.33
CA ARG A 112 -4.71 -10.59 9.17
C ARG A 112 -4.44 -12.10 9.03
N GLY A 113 -3.65 -12.69 9.94
CA GLY A 113 -3.39 -14.12 9.94
C GLY A 113 -2.23 -14.57 9.04
N PHE A 114 -1.35 -13.65 8.65
CA PHE A 114 -0.20 -13.96 7.80
C PHE A 114 1.13 -14.07 8.57
N GLY A 115 1.12 -13.76 9.84
CA GLY A 115 2.33 -13.73 10.66
C GLY A 115 2.62 -15.00 11.45
#